data_4055456528c3d0026269d82c195224f4
#
_entry.id   4055456528c3d0026269d82c195224f4
#
_cell.length_a   1.000
_cell.length_b   1.000
_cell.length_c   1.000
_cell.angle_alpha   90.00
_cell.angle_beta   90.00
_cell.angle_gamma   90.00
#
_symmetry.space_group_name_H-M   'P 1'
#
loop_
_entity.id
_entity.type
_entity.pdbx_description
1 polymer ?
#
loop_
_entity_poly.entity_id
_entity_poly.type
_entity_poly.pdbx_seq_one_letter_code
_entity_poly.pdbx_strand_id
1 'polypeptide(L)'
;MPESSAGYDPPLDLVHLMRQCLGDRELKAELLGLFRLQARALTDELSGSPLLSLEAKARIAHTLRGSALAVGAGRVASAARRIEELTSAPGDQASEARAVDALLSAIAEALAEIERIRS
;
A
#
# COMPACT_ATOMS: atom_id res chain seq x y z
N MET A 1 27.56 -6.98 -3.68
CA MET A 1 26.92 -6.50 -3.42
C MET A 1 25.62 -6.70 -2.87
N PRO A 2 25.46 -7.48 -2.05
CA PRO A 2 24.15 -7.77 -1.52
C PRO A 2 23.49 -6.60 -0.88
N GLU A 3 24.24 -5.60 -0.60
CA GLU A 3 23.63 -4.45 -0.01
C GLU A 3 22.58 -3.86 -0.87
N SER A 4 22.73 -3.90 -2.17
CA SER A 4 21.73 -3.35 -3.05
C SER A 4 20.42 -4.11 -2.96
N SER A 5 20.49 -5.42 -2.78
CA SER A 5 19.29 -6.22 -2.58
C SER A 5 18.61 -5.88 -1.26
N ALA A 6 19.42 -5.72 -0.22
CA ALA A 6 18.87 -5.41 1.10
C ALA A 6 18.20 -4.06 1.13
N GLY A 7 18.66 -3.11 0.29
CA GLY A 7 18.09 -1.78 0.27
C GLY A 7 16.94 -1.61 -0.72
N TYR A 8 16.69 -2.61 -1.55
CA TYR A 8 15.68 -2.49 -2.58
C TYR A 8 14.35 -3.08 -2.13
N ASP A 9 13.30 -2.29 -2.23
CA ASP A 9 11.95 -2.69 -1.87
C ASP A 9 11.04 -2.38 -3.06
N PRO A 10 10.77 -3.39 -3.90
CA PRO A 10 9.97 -3.15 -5.11
C PRO A 10 8.53 -2.81 -4.80
N PRO A 11 7.82 -2.13 -5.72
CA PRO A 11 6.41 -1.81 -5.52
C PRO A 11 5.54 -3.06 -5.33
N LEU A 12 5.90 -4.16 -5.96
CA LEU A 12 5.25 -5.45 -5.77
C LEU A 12 6.31 -6.53 -5.68
N ASP A 13 6.16 -7.42 -4.72
CA ASP A 13 7.02 -8.59 -4.60
C ASP A 13 6.36 -9.75 -5.32
N LEU A 14 6.74 -9.97 -6.57
CA LEU A 14 6.12 -10.99 -7.40
C LEU A 14 6.37 -12.41 -6.90
N VAL A 15 7.50 -12.64 -6.25
CA VAL A 15 7.80 -13.96 -5.68
C VAL A 15 6.81 -14.26 -4.55
N HIS A 16 6.59 -13.28 -3.67
CA HIS A 16 5.62 -13.40 -2.58
C HIS A 16 4.22 -13.67 -3.14
N LEU A 17 3.83 -12.89 -4.15
CA LEU A 17 2.51 -13.01 -4.76
C LEU A 17 2.31 -14.40 -5.37
N MET A 18 3.32 -14.89 -6.09
CA MET A 18 3.23 -16.20 -6.70
C MET A 18 3.10 -17.31 -5.67
N ARG A 19 3.80 -17.16 -4.54
CA ARG A 19 3.67 -18.12 -3.44
C ARG A 19 2.29 -18.11 -2.83
N GLN A 20 1.71 -16.93 -2.63
CA GLN A 20 0.37 -16.80 -2.08
C GLN A 20 -0.67 -17.44 -3.00
N CYS A 21 -0.44 -17.40 -4.30
CA CYS A 21 -1.36 -17.93 -5.28
C CYS A 21 -1.04 -19.37 -5.69
N LEU A 22 0.02 -19.96 -5.12
CA LEU A 22 0.47 -21.31 -5.48
C LEU A 22 0.67 -21.48 -6.98
N GLY A 23 1.11 -20.40 -7.64
CA GLY A 23 1.33 -20.40 -9.08
C GLY A 23 0.08 -20.28 -9.94
N ASP A 24 -1.09 -20.13 -9.32
CA ASP A 24 -2.34 -20.02 -10.05
C ASP A 24 -2.49 -18.61 -10.64
N ARG A 25 -2.46 -18.52 -11.96
CA ARG A 25 -2.52 -17.23 -12.67
C ARG A 25 -3.86 -16.53 -12.53
N GLU A 26 -4.94 -17.30 -12.47
CA GLU A 26 -6.27 -16.72 -12.30
C GLU A 26 -6.41 -16.10 -10.92
N LEU A 27 -5.95 -16.82 -9.90
CA LEU A 27 -5.99 -16.30 -8.54
C LEU A 27 -5.11 -15.06 -8.41
N LYS A 28 -3.93 -15.07 -9.04
CA LYS A 28 -3.06 -13.90 -9.06
C LYS A 28 -3.78 -12.68 -9.64
N ALA A 29 -4.43 -12.87 -10.79
CA ALA A 29 -5.16 -11.79 -11.46
C ALA A 29 -6.29 -11.26 -10.59
N GLU A 30 -7.02 -12.16 -9.91
CA GLU A 30 -8.10 -11.76 -9.02
C GLU A 30 -7.59 -10.93 -7.84
N LEU A 31 -6.51 -11.38 -7.20
CA LEU A 31 -5.95 -10.66 -6.06
C LEU A 31 -5.44 -9.29 -6.45
N LEU A 32 -4.75 -9.19 -7.59
CA LEU A 32 -4.27 -7.89 -8.07
C LEU A 32 -5.43 -6.97 -8.43
N GLY A 33 -6.48 -7.53 -9.03
CA GLY A 33 -7.66 -6.74 -9.39
C GLY A 33 -8.38 -6.20 -8.17
N LEU A 34 -8.53 -7.02 -7.14
CA LEU A 34 -9.16 -6.60 -5.89
C LEU A 34 -8.34 -5.52 -5.19
N PHE A 35 -7.02 -5.72 -5.12
CA PHE A 35 -6.14 -4.71 -4.53
C PHE A 35 -6.23 -3.39 -5.28
N ARG A 36 -6.24 -3.45 -6.61
CA ARG A 36 -6.32 -2.26 -7.45
C ARG A 36 -7.61 -1.47 -7.18
N LEU A 37 -8.73 -2.15 -7.11
CA LEU A 37 -10.01 -1.49 -6.84
C LEU A 37 -10.03 -0.88 -5.44
N GLN A 38 -9.57 -1.62 -4.45
CA GLN A 38 -9.54 -1.16 -3.07
C GLN A 38 -8.60 0.03 -2.91
N ALA A 39 -7.40 -0.07 -3.49
CA ALA A 39 -6.41 1.00 -3.38
C ALA A 39 -6.91 2.29 -4.00
N ARG A 40 -7.61 2.21 -5.13
CA ARG A 40 -8.18 3.40 -5.77
C ARG A 40 -9.27 4.02 -4.91
N ALA A 41 -10.17 3.20 -4.36
CA ALA A 41 -11.24 3.70 -3.51
C ALA A 41 -10.68 4.37 -2.26
N LEU A 42 -9.67 3.76 -1.62
CA LEU A 42 -9.09 4.31 -0.41
C LEU A 42 -8.26 5.56 -0.69
N THR A 43 -7.61 5.62 -1.86
CA THR A 43 -6.91 6.83 -2.30
C THR A 43 -7.90 7.99 -2.43
N ASP A 44 -9.06 7.74 -3.03
CA ASP A 44 -10.08 8.77 -3.19
C ASP A 44 -10.58 9.25 -1.84
N GLU A 45 -10.77 8.35 -0.89
CA GLU A 45 -11.18 8.75 0.46
C GLU A 45 -10.12 9.63 1.14
N LEU A 46 -8.86 9.22 1.07
CA LEU A 46 -7.76 9.98 1.68
C LEU A 46 -7.58 11.35 1.06
N SER A 47 -7.76 11.44 -0.25
CA SER A 47 -7.54 12.69 -1.00
C SER A 47 -8.75 13.59 -1.01
N GLY A 48 -9.93 13.02 -0.91
CA GLY A 48 -11.17 13.74 -1.13
C GLY A 48 -11.74 14.48 0.07
N SER A 49 -11.23 14.23 1.27
CA SER A 49 -11.76 14.86 2.47
C SER A 49 -10.65 15.43 3.34
N PRO A 50 -10.43 16.75 3.26
CA PRO A 50 -9.40 17.38 4.10
C PRO A 50 -9.75 17.37 5.59
N LEU A 51 -11.00 17.08 5.92
CA LEU A 51 -11.45 17.05 7.31
C LEU A 51 -11.42 15.66 7.92
N LEU A 52 -10.88 14.69 7.21
CA LEU A 52 -10.79 13.33 7.71
C LEU A 52 -9.88 13.27 8.93
N SER A 53 -10.37 12.71 10.02
CA SER A 53 -9.58 12.62 11.27
C SER A 53 -8.43 11.64 11.11
N LEU A 54 -7.43 11.77 12.00
CA LEU A 54 -6.30 10.83 11.99
C LEU A 54 -6.79 9.40 12.24
N GLU A 55 -7.76 9.24 13.15
CA GLU A 55 -8.33 7.91 13.44
C GLU A 55 -8.99 7.30 12.20
N ALA A 56 -9.70 8.11 11.43
CA ALA A 56 -10.31 7.62 10.19
C ALA A 56 -9.26 7.25 9.17
N LYS A 57 -8.21 8.07 9.04
CA LYS A 57 -7.10 7.76 8.13
C LYS A 57 -6.40 6.47 8.54
N ALA A 58 -6.24 6.26 9.85
CA ALA A 58 -5.60 5.05 10.37
C ALA A 58 -6.44 3.81 10.08
N ARG A 59 -7.77 3.91 10.15
CA ARG A 59 -8.63 2.78 9.79
C ARG A 59 -8.50 2.41 8.32
N ILE A 60 -8.46 3.42 7.46
CA ILE A 60 -8.25 3.22 6.02
C ILE A 60 -6.89 2.55 5.79
N ALA A 61 -5.85 3.07 6.46
CA ALA A 61 -4.51 2.54 6.34
C ALA A 61 -4.43 1.09 6.83
N HIS A 62 -5.12 0.76 7.90
CA HIS A 62 -5.14 -0.59 8.44
C HIS A 62 -5.70 -1.58 7.43
N THR A 63 -6.84 -1.24 6.82
CA THR A 63 -7.47 -2.07 5.81
C THR A 63 -6.54 -2.28 4.62
N LEU A 64 -5.94 -1.19 4.16
CA LEU A 64 -5.05 -1.25 3.01
C LEU A 64 -3.79 -2.04 3.32
N ARG A 65 -3.27 -1.94 4.54
CA ARG A 65 -2.07 -2.68 4.94
C ARG A 65 -2.28 -4.19 4.80
N GLY A 66 -3.44 -4.68 5.26
CA GLY A 66 -3.75 -6.11 5.13
C GLY A 66 -3.78 -6.55 3.67
N SER A 67 -4.45 -5.78 2.82
CA SER A 67 -4.53 -6.10 1.40
C SER A 67 -3.17 -6.02 0.72
N ALA A 68 -2.37 -5.02 1.10
CA ALA A 68 -1.05 -4.83 0.52
C ALA A 68 -0.13 -6.01 0.86
N LEU A 69 -0.19 -6.49 2.10
CA LEU A 69 0.60 -7.64 2.51
C LEU A 69 0.22 -8.89 1.70
N ALA A 70 -1.06 -9.04 1.39
CA ALA A 70 -1.54 -10.19 0.63
C ALA A 70 -0.97 -10.23 -0.79
N VAL A 71 -0.79 -9.07 -1.43
CA VAL A 71 -0.29 -9.02 -2.80
C VAL A 71 1.20 -8.70 -2.90
N GLY A 72 1.88 -8.56 -1.77
CA GLY A 72 3.30 -8.26 -1.79
C GLY A 72 3.64 -6.79 -2.05
N ALA A 73 2.71 -5.87 -1.77
CA ALA A 73 2.95 -4.44 -1.91
C ALA A 73 3.55 -3.91 -0.62
N GLY A 74 4.81 -4.26 -0.36
CA GLY A 74 5.48 -3.97 0.90
C GLY A 74 5.62 -2.50 1.22
N ARG A 75 5.87 -1.66 0.22
CA ARG A 75 5.98 -0.22 0.45
C ARG A 75 4.65 0.39 0.88
N VAL A 76 3.55 -0.09 0.28
CA VAL A 76 2.20 0.35 0.68
C VAL A 76 1.95 -0.06 2.13
N ALA A 77 2.28 -1.31 2.46
CA ALA A 77 2.08 -1.82 3.81
C ALA A 77 2.87 -1.02 4.85
N SER A 78 4.13 -0.71 4.55
CA SER A 78 4.99 0.07 5.45
C SER A 78 4.48 1.49 5.64
N ALA A 79 4.08 2.13 4.55
CA ALA A 79 3.56 3.50 4.60
C ALA A 79 2.23 3.55 5.36
N ALA A 80 1.37 2.55 5.16
CA ALA A 80 0.10 2.45 5.88
C ALA A 80 0.34 2.28 7.38
N ARG A 81 1.29 1.43 7.74
CA ARG A 81 1.65 1.20 9.13
C ARG A 81 2.10 2.49 9.81
N ARG A 82 2.83 3.33 9.08
CA ARG A 82 3.30 4.60 9.62
C ARG A 82 2.13 5.49 10.06
N ILE A 83 1.05 5.51 9.28
CA ILE A 83 -0.14 6.28 9.65
C ILE A 83 -0.79 5.70 10.90
N GLU A 84 -0.86 4.38 11.00
CA GLU A 84 -1.42 3.73 12.18
C GLU A 84 -0.61 4.07 13.44
N GLU A 85 0.72 4.13 13.32
CA GLU A 85 1.59 4.45 14.44
C GLU A 85 1.37 5.86 14.96
N LEU A 86 0.95 6.77 14.11
CA LEU A 86 0.69 8.15 14.51
C LEU A 86 -0.48 8.28 15.48
N THR A 87 -1.37 7.30 15.55
CA THR A 87 -2.46 7.33 16.52
C THR A 87 -1.97 7.08 17.94
N SER A 88 -0.87 6.34 18.09
CA SER A 88 -0.29 6.04 19.40
C SER A 88 0.81 7.01 19.78
N ALA A 89 1.50 7.56 18.81
CA ALA A 89 2.59 8.51 19.01
C ALA A 89 2.41 9.66 18.02
N PRO A 90 1.43 10.54 18.27
CA PRO A 90 1.11 11.60 17.33
C PRO A 90 2.26 12.56 17.09
N GLY A 91 2.46 12.91 15.83
CA GLY A 91 3.39 13.95 15.45
C GLY A 91 2.63 15.25 15.19
N ASP A 92 3.29 16.19 14.55
CA ASP A 92 2.63 17.43 14.16
C ASP A 92 1.89 17.23 12.84
N GLN A 93 1.20 18.27 12.37
CA GLN A 93 0.46 18.20 11.13
C GLN A 93 1.36 17.91 9.92
N ALA A 94 2.58 18.42 9.95
CA ALA A 94 3.52 18.18 8.87
C ALA A 94 3.91 16.70 8.80
N SER A 95 4.09 16.06 9.96
CA SER A 95 4.39 14.63 10.01
C SER A 95 3.25 13.81 9.46
N GLU A 96 2.03 14.16 9.83
CA GLU A 96 0.83 13.49 9.34
C GLU A 96 0.71 13.64 7.83
N ALA A 97 0.89 14.85 7.32
CA ALA A 97 0.82 15.12 5.89
C ALA A 97 1.85 14.32 5.11
N ARG A 98 3.08 14.27 5.63
CA ARG A 98 4.15 13.48 4.97
C ARG A 98 3.83 11.99 4.96
N ALA A 99 3.23 11.49 6.04
CA ALA A 99 2.86 10.08 6.10
C ALA A 99 1.77 9.74 5.09
N VAL A 100 0.78 10.62 4.93
CA VAL A 100 -0.28 10.44 3.94
C VAL A 100 0.30 10.51 2.53
N ASP A 101 1.15 11.50 2.26
CA ASP A 101 1.77 11.65 0.94
C ASP A 101 2.62 10.42 0.60
N ALA A 102 3.35 9.89 1.57
CA ALA A 102 4.16 8.69 1.35
C ALA A 102 3.27 7.49 0.99
N LEU A 103 2.13 7.36 1.66
CA LEU A 103 1.19 6.28 1.35
C LEU A 103 0.62 6.44 -0.06
N LEU A 104 0.19 7.65 -0.41
CA LEU A 104 -0.36 7.90 -1.74
C LEU A 104 0.66 7.63 -2.84
N SER A 105 1.92 8.01 -2.61
CA SER A 105 3.00 7.72 -3.57
C SER A 105 3.25 6.23 -3.71
N ALA A 106 3.27 5.50 -2.59
CA ALA A 106 3.48 4.05 -2.62
C ALA A 106 2.35 3.35 -3.37
N ILE A 107 1.11 3.80 -3.14
CA ILE A 107 -0.06 3.26 -3.85
C ILE A 107 0.08 3.50 -5.35
N ALA A 108 0.44 4.73 -5.74
CA ALA A 108 0.59 5.07 -7.16
C ALA A 108 1.63 4.18 -7.83
N GLU A 109 2.75 3.94 -7.17
CA GLU A 109 3.79 3.07 -7.70
C GLU A 109 3.32 1.63 -7.84
N ALA A 110 2.60 1.13 -6.83
CA ALA A 110 2.07 -0.23 -6.88
C ALA A 110 1.04 -0.38 -8.00
N LEU A 111 0.15 0.60 -8.16
CA LEU A 111 -0.85 0.57 -9.22
C LEU A 111 -0.20 0.63 -10.60
N ALA A 112 0.84 1.45 -10.76
CA ALA A 112 1.56 1.52 -12.03
C ALA A 112 2.20 0.17 -12.37
N GLU A 113 2.75 -0.51 -11.37
CA GLU A 113 3.35 -1.81 -11.55
C GLU A 113 2.32 -2.85 -11.95
N ILE A 114 1.14 -2.81 -11.34
CA ILE A 114 0.03 -3.71 -11.68
C ILE A 114 -0.38 -3.50 -13.13
N GLU A 115 -0.51 -2.25 -13.58
CA GLU A 115 -0.89 -1.98 -14.97
C GLU A 115 0.17 -2.50 -15.94
N ARG A 116 1.44 -2.35 -15.59
CA ARG A 116 2.53 -2.85 -16.40
C ARG A 116 2.48 -4.39 -16.54
N ILE A 117 2.18 -5.07 -15.45
CA ILE A 117 2.09 -6.53 -15.44
C ILE A 117 0.90 -7.01 -16.27
N ARG A 118 -0.20 -6.27 -16.21
CA ARG A 118 -1.43 -6.65 -16.88
C ARG A 118 -1.42 -6.37 -18.39
N SER A 119 -0.52 -5.53 -18.84
CA SER A 119 -0.42 -5.23 -20.29
C SER A 119 0.36 -6.31 -21.05
#